data_9b0482d7cb7daf7b68ee82939c88e54d
#
_entry.id   9b0482d7cb7daf7b68ee82939c88e54d
#
_cell.length_a   1.000
_cell.length_b   1.000
_cell.length_c   1.000
_cell.angle_alpha   90.00
_cell.angle_beta   90.00
_cell.angle_gamma   90.00
#
_symmetry.space_group_name_H-M   'P 1'
#
loop_
_entity.id
_entity.type
_entity.pdbx_description
1 polymer ?
#
loop_
_entity_poly.entity_id
_entity_poly.type
_entity_poly.pdbx_seq_one_letter_code
_entity_poly.pdbx_strand_id
1 'polypeptide(L)'
;MNLGKAFKITAVCIISGLGGFLLVCSCLFLYLSPKLPSIDELKDTRWQIPLRVTSQDLKIISEFGEKKRSPIDFDEIPTLMIDAILAAEDDSFFEHNGVVVSGLMRGVVQLATEGRIRSGGSTITMQVARNFFLSKRQEFTRKFNEILLTFRIEKALTKQEILSLYVNKIFLGNRAYGFAAASHVYYGKPLSEITLAQIAMVAGLPKAPSSYNPLANP
;
A
#
# COMPACT_ATOMS: atom_id res chain seq x y z
N MET A 1 -3.20 -52.05 6.75
CA MET A 1 -3.88 -50.85 7.34
C MET A 1 -5.08 -50.53 6.45
N ASN A 2 -6.32 -50.63 6.99
CA ASN A 2 -7.54 -50.44 6.18
C ASN A 2 -7.59 -49.03 5.60
N LEU A 3 -7.64 -48.89 4.28
CA LEU A 3 -7.67 -47.61 3.57
C LEU A 3 -8.72 -46.64 4.14
N GLY A 4 -9.88 -47.16 4.57
CA GLY A 4 -10.96 -46.39 5.20
C GLY A 4 -10.61 -45.84 6.61
N LYS A 5 -9.77 -46.55 7.39
CA LYS A 5 -9.30 -46.00 8.68
C LYS A 5 -8.26 -44.91 8.49
N ALA A 6 -7.32 -45.09 7.54
CA ALA A 6 -6.33 -44.07 7.20
C ALA A 6 -7.01 -42.76 6.73
N PHE A 7 -7.97 -42.86 5.82
CA PHE A 7 -8.75 -41.72 5.33
C PHE A 7 -9.48 -40.96 6.46
N LYS A 8 -10.16 -41.70 7.37
CA LYS A 8 -10.84 -41.09 8.54
C LYS A 8 -9.87 -40.35 9.45
N ILE A 9 -8.71 -40.96 9.77
CA ILE A 9 -7.69 -40.33 10.63
C ILE A 9 -7.17 -39.04 9.97
N THR A 10 -6.85 -39.11 8.65
CA THR A 10 -6.37 -37.91 7.91
C THR A 10 -7.43 -36.80 7.89
N ALA A 11 -8.69 -37.14 7.64
CA ALA A 11 -9.80 -36.19 7.67
C ALA A 11 -9.95 -35.54 9.05
N VAL A 12 -9.91 -36.31 10.14
CA VAL A 12 -9.97 -35.79 11.51
C VAL A 12 -8.78 -34.86 11.79
N CYS A 13 -7.56 -35.22 11.40
CA CYS A 13 -6.38 -34.37 11.59
C CYS A 13 -6.51 -33.04 10.82
N ILE A 14 -7.00 -33.07 9.58
CA ILE A 14 -7.23 -31.86 8.79
C ILE A 14 -8.29 -30.97 9.43
N ILE A 15 -9.43 -31.55 9.84
CA ILE A 15 -10.52 -30.79 10.48
C ILE A 15 -10.06 -30.19 11.82
N SER A 16 -9.35 -30.97 12.65
CA SER A 16 -8.80 -30.47 13.91
C SER A 16 -7.76 -29.38 13.70
N GLY A 17 -6.89 -29.53 12.70
CA GLY A 17 -5.90 -28.51 12.32
C GLY A 17 -6.57 -27.21 11.85
N LEU A 18 -7.59 -27.31 11.01
CA LEU A 18 -8.38 -26.18 10.54
C LEU A 18 -9.14 -25.50 11.69
N GLY A 19 -9.76 -26.28 12.59
CA GLY A 19 -10.44 -25.76 13.77
C GLY A 19 -9.50 -25.02 14.71
N GLY A 20 -8.32 -25.60 14.99
CA GLY A 20 -7.28 -24.94 15.77
C GLY A 20 -6.78 -23.63 15.14
N PHE A 21 -6.56 -23.64 13.84
CA PHE A 21 -6.16 -22.44 13.09
C PHE A 21 -7.22 -21.34 13.17
N LEU A 22 -8.50 -21.66 12.96
CA LEU A 22 -9.61 -20.72 13.05
C LEU A 22 -9.75 -20.13 14.46
N LEU A 23 -9.54 -20.96 15.49
CA LEU A 23 -9.57 -20.51 16.87
C LEU A 23 -8.45 -19.51 17.16
N VAL A 24 -7.23 -19.79 16.74
CA VAL A 24 -6.09 -18.86 16.89
C VAL A 24 -6.37 -17.55 16.14
N CYS A 25 -6.87 -17.61 14.91
CA CYS A 25 -7.23 -16.42 14.14
C CYS A 25 -8.33 -15.61 14.86
N SER A 26 -9.35 -16.26 15.41
CA SER A 26 -10.42 -15.60 16.17
C SER A 26 -9.89 -14.94 17.45
N CYS A 27 -9.04 -15.61 18.21
CA CYS A 27 -8.40 -15.03 19.39
C CYS A 27 -7.55 -13.82 19.04
N LEU A 28 -6.75 -13.90 17.98
CA LEU A 28 -5.96 -12.76 17.48
C LEU A 28 -6.86 -11.60 17.03
N PHE A 29 -7.94 -11.89 16.34
CA PHE A 29 -8.92 -10.88 15.93
C PHE A 29 -9.51 -10.15 17.13
N LEU A 30 -10.02 -10.89 18.13
CA LEU A 30 -10.61 -10.33 19.35
C LEU A 30 -9.59 -9.52 20.16
N TYR A 31 -8.34 -9.95 20.20
CA TYR A 31 -7.27 -9.26 20.94
C TYR A 31 -6.79 -7.99 20.24
N LEU A 32 -6.65 -8.01 18.91
CA LEU A 32 -6.09 -6.91 18.15
C LEU A 32 -7.14 -5.89 17.72
N SER A 33 -8.37 -6.32 17.41
CA SER A 33 -9.42 -5.45 16.89
C SER A 33 -9.70 -4.20 17.75
N PRO A 34 -9.77 -4.27 19.09
CA PRO A 34 -9.98 -3.08 19.94
C PRO A 34 -8.80 -2.12 19.98
N LYS A 35 -7.58 -2.58 19.61
CA LYS A 35 -6.35 -1.79 19.64
C LYS A 35 -6.07 -1.09 18.32
N LEU A 36 -6.87 -1.36 17.30
CA LEU A 36 -6.68 -0.72 16.00
C LEU A 36 -7.14 0.74 16.05
N PRO A 37 -6.42 1.65 15.38
CA PRO A 37 -6.78 3.05 15.29
C PRO A 37 -8.12 3.26 14.59
N SER A 38 -8.75 4.41 14.85
CA SER A 38 -9.97 4.84 14.14
C SER A 38 -9.66 5.13 12.67
N ILE A 39 -10.57 4.75 11.79
CA ILE A 39 -10.48 5.05 10.35
C ILE A 39 -10.90 6.50 10.06
N ASP A 40 -11.56 7.18 10.99
CA ASP A 40 -12.04 8.56 10.80
C ASP A 40 -10.90 9.53 10.47
N GLU A 41 -9.68 9.26 10.97
CA GLU A 41 -8.49 10.03 10.62
C GLU A 41 -8.17 10.02 9.12
N LEU A 42 -8.60 9.00 8.36
CA LEU A 42 -8.43 8.97 6.91
C LEU A 42 -9.38 9.91 6.19
N LYS A 43 -10.61 10.08 6.72
CA LYS A 43 -11.63 10.94 6.12
C LYS A 43 -11.33 12.42 6.28
N ASP A 44 -10.65 12.79 7.37
CA ASP A 44 -10.23 14.17 7.66
C ASP A 44 -8.70 14.31 7.60
N THR A 45 -8.09 13.74 6.58
CA THR A 45 -6.64 13.79 6.42
C THR A 45 -6.18 15.19 6.07
N ARG A 46 -5.54 15.89 7.01
CA ARG A 46 -4.86 17.17 6.76
C ARG A 46 -3.43 16.91 6.33
N TRP A 47 -3.13 17.22 5.09
CA TRP A 47 -1.78 17.06 4.54
C TRP A 47 -0.84 18.14 5.08
N GLN A 48 0.29 17.74 5.64
CA GLN A 48 1.37 18.68 5.96
C GLN A 48 2.02 19.14 4.66
N ILE A 49 1.70 20.35 4.23
CA ILE A 49 2.26 20.98 3.03
C ILE A 49 3.50 21.77 3.46
N PRO A 50 4.64 21.69 2.73
CA PRO A 50 5.81 22.51 2.99
C PRO A 50 5.51 23.99 2.74
N LEU A 51 6.19 24.86 3.47
CA LEU A 51 6.14 26.29 3.21
C LEU A 51 6.88 26.58 1.89
N ARG A 52 6.17 27.12 0.89
CA ARG A 52 6.74 27.54 -0.39
C ARG A 52 6.88 29.05 -0.44
N VAL A 53 8.08 29.51 -0.75
CA VAL A 53 8.36 30.90 -1.07
C VAL A 53 8.41 31.03 -2.59
N THR A 54 7.52 31.84 -3.16
CA THR A 54 7.43 32.06 -4.59
C THR A 54 7.82 33.48 -4.97
N SER A 55 8.34 33.67 -6.18
CA SER A 55 8.52 34.96 -6.81
C SER A 55 7.18 35.54 -7.27
N GLN A 56 7.19 36.80 -7.71
CA GLN A 56 5.98 37.49 -8.19
C GLN A 56 5.34 36.79 -9.41
N ASP A 57 6.15 36.09 -10.22
CA ASP A 57 5.73 35.25 -11.34
C ASP A 57 5.43 33.81 -10.95
N LEU A 58 5.13 33.57 -9.65
CA LEU A 58 4.74 32.27 -9.05
C LEU A 58 5.78 31.14 -9.17
N LYS A 59 7.02 31.44 -9.53
CA LYS A 59 8.10 30.45 -9.52
C LYS A 59 8.56 30.16 -8.09
N ILE A 60 8.77 28.91 -7.77
CA ILE A 60 9.27 28.50 -6.44
C ILE A 60 10.72 28.93 -6.30
N ILE A 61 10.97 29.87 -5.36
CA ILE A 61 12.31 30.31 -4.98
C ILE A 61 12.90 29.31 -3.95
N SER A 62 12.10 28.90 -2.97
CA SER A 62 12.52 27.98 -1.92
C SER A 62 11.34 27.22 -1.34
N GLU A 63 11.60 26.01 -0.86
CA GLU A 63 10.62 25.15 -0.20
C GLU A 63 11.19 24.66 1.13
N PHE A 64 10.49 24.96 2.22
CA PHE A 64 10.90 24.63 3.59
C PHE A 64 10.00 23.54 4.17
N GLY A 65 10.58 22.42 4.55
CA GLY A 65 9.90 21.27 5.14
C GLY A 65 10.70 19.98 4.94
N GLU A 66 10.52 19.02 5.84
CA GLU A 66 11.19 17.71 5.73
C GLU A 66 10.61 16.87 4.60
N LYS A 67 9.31 17.05 4.31
CA LYS A 67 8.57 16.27 3.31
C LYS A 67 8.09 17.18 2.20
N LYS A 68 8.43 16.85 0.98
CA LYS A 68 7.87 17.50 -0.22
C LYS A 68 6.52 16.85 -0.51
N ARG A 69 5.44 17.64 -0.49
CA ARG A 69 4.08 17.20 -0.77
C ARG A 69 3.37 18.20 -1.67
N SER A 70 2.61 17.67 -2.60
CA SER A 70 1.67 18.38 -3.46
C SER A 70 0.42 17.53 -3.56
N PRO A 71 -0.48 17.62 -2.56
CA PRO A 71 -1.72 16.84 -2.61
C PRO A 71 -2.54 17.28 -3.83
N ILE A 72 -3.18 16.30 -4.46
CA ILE A 72 -4.09 16.48 -5.60
C ILE A 72 -5.38 15.72 -5.34
N ASP A 73 -6.49 16.24 -5.86
CA ASP A 73 -7.78 15.55 -5.80
C ASP A 73 -7.82 14.39 -6.78
N PHE A 74 -8.72 13.43 -6.54
CA PHE A 74 -8.82 12.23 -7.38
C PHE A 74 -9.04 12.58 -8.86
N ASP A 75 -9.90 13.55 -9.13
CA ASP A 75 -10.26 13.97 -10.49
C ASP A 75 -9.11 14.68 -11.23
N GLU A 76 -8.09 15.13 -10.50
CA GLU A 76 -6.88 15.73 -11.06
C GLU A 76 -5.80 14.70 -11.44
N ILE A 77 -6.00 13.42 -11.05
CA ILE A 77 -5.04 12.35 -11.36
C ILE A 77 -5.22 11.94 -12.83
N PRO A 78 -4.18 12.05 -13.69
CA PRO A 78 -4.28 11.59 -15.06
C PRO A 78 -4.62 10.10 -15.14
N THR A 79 -5.55 9.71 -16.01
CA THR A 79 -5.96 8.31 -16.19
C THR A 79 -4.77 7.39 -16.44
N LEU A 80 -3.83 7.80 -17.30
CA LEU A 80 -2.61 7.04 -17.57
C LEU A 80 -1.75 6.81 -16.31
N MET A 81 -1.78 7.72 -15.33
CA MET A 81 -1.09 7.52 -14.06
C MET A 81 -1.82 6.48 -13.20
N ILE A 82 -3.16 6.53 -13.17
CA ILE A 82 -3.96 5.50 -12.48
C ILE A 82 -3.64 4.13 -13.08
N ASP A 83 -3.72 4.00 -14.39
CA ASP A 83 -3.45 2.73 -15.09
C ASP A 83 -2.04 2.20 -14.80
N ALA A 84 -1.04 3.08 -14.80
CA ALA A 84 0.34 2.72 -14.50
C ALA A 84 0.54 2.26 -13.04
N ILE A 85 -0.12 2.92 -12.08
CA ILE A 85 -0.10 2.52 -10.67
C ILE A 85 -0.76 1.16 -10.50
N LEU A 86 -1.94 0.95 -11.10
CA LEU A 86 -2.66 -0.32 -11.02
C LEU A 86 -1.84 -1.46 -11.63
N ALA A 87 -1.29 -1.26 -12.81
CA ALA A 87 -0.45 -2.27 -13.48
C ALA A 87 0.82 -2.62 -12.68
N ALA A 88 1.39 -1.67 -11.93
CA ALA A 88 2.61 -1.89 -11.16
C ALA A 88 2.35 -2.52 -9.79
N GLU A 89 1.26 -2.17 -9.11
CA GLU A 89 1.04 -2.46 -7.70
C GLU A 89 -0.16 -3.39 -7.43
N ASP A 90 -1.26 -3.25 -8.18
CA ASP A 90 -2.52 -3.94 -7.89
C ASP A 90 -3.49 -3.88 -9.07
N ASP A 91 -3.27 -4.73 -10.09
CA ASP A 91 -4.01 -4.75 -11.35
C ASP A 91 -5.52 -4.97 -11.20
N SER A 92 -5.91 -5.69 -10.15
CA SER A 92 -7.30 -6.00 -9.85
C SER A 92 -7.90 -5.13 -8.72
N PHE A 93 -7.30 -3.97 -8.42
CA PHE A 93 -7.67 -3.11 -7.29
C PHE A 93 -9.17 -2.81 -7.21
N PHE A 94 -9.82 -2.52 -8.31
CA PHE A 94 -11.25 -2.20 -8.36
C PHE A 94 -12.17 -3.43 -8.22
N GLU A 95 -11.64 -4.65 -8.34
CA GLU A 95 -12.41 -5.89 -8.36
C GLU A 95 -12.46 -6.61 -7.00
N HIS A 96 -11.40 -6.45 -6.18
CA HIS A 96 -11.31 -7.14 -4.89
C HIS A 96 -11.67 -6.24 -3.69
N ASN A 97 -11.96 -6.87 -2.54
CA ASN A 97 -12.28 -6.18 -1.28
C ASN A 97 -11.05 -6.03 -0.38
N GLY A 98 -9.99 -5.42 -0.91
CA GLY A 98 -8.80 -5.01 -0.17
C GLY A 98 -7.73 -6.07 0.02
N VAL A 99 -8.06 -7.36 -0.04
CA VAL A 99 -7.10 -8.45 0.13
C VAL A 99 -7.24 -9.46 -1.00
N VAL A 100 -6.13 -9.76 -1.68
CA VAL A 100 -6.05 -10.80 -2.72
C VAL A 100 -5.45 -12.06 -2.13
N VAL A 101 -6.30 -13.08 -1.91
CA VAL A 101 -5.91 -14.34 -1.25
C VAL A 101 -4.81 -15.07 -2.04
N SER A 102 -4.88 -15.07 -3.37
CA SER A 102 -3.85 -15.69 -4.23
C SER A 102 -2.47 -15.04 -4.04
N GLY A 103 -2.42 -13.72 -3.85
CA GLY A 103 -1.18 -12.98 -3.55
C GLY A 103 -0.60 -13.36 -2.18
N LEU A 104 -1.45 -13.48 -1.16
CA LEU A 104 -1.03 -13.93 0.17
C LEU A 104 -0.51 -15.38 0.13
N MET A 105 -1.21 -16.29 -0.53
CA MET A 105 -0.80 -17.69 -0.68
C MET A 105 0.53 -17.80 -1.41
N ARG A 106 0.73 -17.03 -2.48
CA ARG A 106 2.00 -16.96 -3.19
C ARG A 106 3.13 -16.53 -2.26
N GLY A 107 2.91 -15.51 -1.43
CA GLY A 107 3.90 -15.07 -0.42
C GLY A 107 4.23 -16.17 0.59
N VAL A 108 3.25 -16.91 1.09
CA VAL A 108 3.45 -18.04 2.01
C VAL A 108 4.25 -19.16 1.35
N VAL A 109 3.92 -19.53 0.10
CA VAL A 109 4.66 -20.57 -0.65
C VAL A 109 6.10 -20.13 -0.89
N GLN A 110 6.35 -18.90 -1.30
CA GLN A 110 7.71 -18.36 -1.50
C GLN A 110 8.52 -18.36 -0.19
N LEU A 111 7.90 -17.99 0.93
CA LEU A 111 8.55 -18.04 2.23
C LEU A 111 8.95 -19.46 2.61
N ALA A 112 8.06 -20.44 2.35
CA ALA A 112 8.32 -21.84 2.66
C ALA A 112 9.37 -22.48 1.74
N THR A 113 9.41 -22.11 0.46
CA THR A 113 10.30 -22.71 -0.55
C THR A 113 11.65 -22.00 -0.68
N GLU A 114 11.65 -20.66 -0.54
CA GLU A 114 12.82 -19.82 -0.84
C GLU A 114 13.37 -19.08 0.40
N GLY A 115 12.71 -19.22 1.56
CA GLY A 115 13.05 -18.53 2.81
C GLY A 115 12.83 -17.00 2.76
N ARG A 116 12.29 -16.46 1.67
CA ARG A 116 12.01 -15.03 1.49
C ARG A 116 10.83 -14.78 0.56
N ILE A 117 10.13 -13.68 0.79
CA ILE A 117 9.05 -13.24 -0.09
C ILE A 117 9.66 -12.32 -1.16
N ARG A 118 9.58 -12.70 -2.44
CA ARG A 118 10.09 -11.93 -3.58
C ARG A 118 9.02 -11.08 -4.26
N SER A 119 7.80 -11.59 -4.35
CA SER A 119 6.70 -10.88 -4.99
C SER A 119 5.81 -10.20 -3.96
N GLY A 120 5.45 -8.96 -4.22
CA GLY A 120 4.51 -8.22 -3.39
C GLY A 120 3.12 -8.86 -3.46
N GLY A 121 2.63 -9.37 -2.33
CA GLY A 121 1.23 -9.79 -2.19
C GLY A 121 0.39 -8.75 -1.44
N SER A 122 0.88 -7.51 -1.35
CA SER A 122 0.17 -6.43 -0.66
C SER A 122 -0.56 -5.56 -1.68
N THR A 123 -1.85 -5.37 -1.47
CA THR A 123 -2.71 -4.51 -2.28
C THR A 123 -2.47 -3.02 -1.97
N ILE A 124 -3.01 -2.13 -2.81
CA ILE A 124 -3.00 -0.68 -2.58
C ILE A 124 -3.65 -0.36 -1.22
N THR A 125 -4.79 -0.97 -0.88
CA THR A 125 -5.45 -0.75 0.41
C THR A 125 -4.60 -1.20 1.59
N MET A 126 -3.90 -2.33 1.49
CA MET A 126 -2.94 -2.77 2.50
C MET A 126 -1.77 -1.78 2.65
N GLN A 127 -1.31 -1.17 1.56
CA GLN A 127 -0.27 -0.15 1.60
C GLN A 127 -0.77 1.15 2.25
N VAL A 128 -2.02 1.55 2.01
CA VAL A 128 -2.67 2.67 2.73
C VAL A 128 -2.72 2.37 4.22
N ALA A 129 -3.23 1.20 4.62
CA ALA A 129 -3.27 0.79 6.03
C ALA A 129 -1.89 0.89 6.69
N ARG A 130 -0.86 0.38 6.03
CA ARG A 130 0.51 0.41 6.51
C ARG A 130 1.06 1.83 6.63
N ASN A 131 0.85 2.68 5.63
CA ASN A 131 1.47 4.01 5.55
C ASN A 131 0.80 5.04 6.47
N PHE A 132 -0.44 4.82 6.87
CA PHE A 132 -1.16 5.72 7.78
C PHE A 132 -1.07 5.30 9.24
N PHE A 133 -1.18 4.01 9.52
CA PHE A 133 -1.42 3.53 10.88
C PHE A 133 -0.29 2.69 11.47
N LEU A 134 0.58 2.10 10.64
CA LEU A 134 1.56 1.16 11.14
C LEU A 134 2.96 1.75 11.16
N SER A 135 3.65 1.59 12.29
CA SER A 135 5.05 1.99 12.41
C SER A 135 5.96 1.06 11.61
N LYS A 136 7.17 1.54 11.27
CA LYS A 136 8.19 0.75 10.56
C LYS A 136 8.76 -0.43 11.39
N ARG A 137 8.44 -0.54 12.69
CA ARG A 137 8.90 -1.66 13.53
C ARG A 137 8.30 -2.96 13.01
N GLN A 138 9.17 -3.93 12.80
CA GLN A 138 8.78 -5.28 12.38
C GLN A 138 8.26 -6.06 13.59
N GLU A 139 6.94 -6.03 13.79
CA GLU A 139 6.27 -6.91 14.75
C GLU A 139 5.53 -8.00 13.97
N PHE A 140 5.53 -9.23 14.49
CA PHE A 140 4.80 -10.35 13.89
C PHE A 140 3.31 -10.03 13.69
N THR A 141 2.74 -9.24 14.59
CA THR A 141 1.34 -8.79 14.54
C THR A 141 1.08 -7.74 13.45
N ARG A 142 2.12 -7.10 12.90
CA ARG A 142 1.95 -6.02 11.92
C ARG A 142 1.17 -6.45 10.68
N LYS A 143 1.48 -7.62 10.11
CA LYS A 143 0.78 -8.10 8.90
C LYS A 143 -0.68 -8.42 9.18
N PHE A 144 -0.96 -8.93 10.36
CA PHE A 144 -2.33 -9.19 10.78
C PHE A 144 -3.13 -7.88 10.99
N ASN A 145 -2.52 -6.89 11.65
CA ASN A 145 -3.11 -5.56 11.80
C ASN A 145 -3.33 -4.87 10.44
N GLU A 146 -2.39 -5.00 9.49
CA GLU A 146 -2.52 -4.50 8.13
C GLU A 146 -3.76 -5.09 7.44
N ILE A 147 -3.97 -6.41 7.53
CA ILE A 147 -5.14 -7.09 6.96
C ILE A 147 -6.44 -6.61 7.64
N LEU A 148 -6.48 -6.53 8.96
CA LEU A 148 -7.66 -6.07 9.69
C LEU A 148 -8.03 -4.62 9.35
N LEU A 149 -7.03 -3.74 9.31
CA LEU A 149 -7.21 -2.34 8.90
C LEU A 149 -7.70 -2.25 7.46
N THR A 150 -7.17 -3.07 6.57
CA THR A 150 -7.60 -3.13 5.17
C THR A 150 -9.10 -3.39 5.05
N PHE A 151 -9.65 -4.38 5.74
CA PHE A 151 -11.09 -4.63 5.73
C PHE A 151 -11.92 -3.48 6.30
N ARG A 152 -11.41 -2.80 7.33
CA ARG A 152 -12.08 -1.60 7.87
C ARG A 152 -12.06 -0.44 6.88
N ILE A 153 -10.93 -0.20 6.21
CA ILE A 153 -10.77 0.85 5.20
C ILE A 153 -11.72 0.61 4.04
N GLU A 154 -11.75 -0.60 3.47
CA GLU A 154 -12.64 -0.96 2.36
C GLU A 154 -14.13 -0.84 2.70
N LYS A 155 -14.48 -1.03 3.96
CA LYS A 155 -15.86 -0.83 4.43
C LYS A 155 -16.23 0.64 4.60
N ALA A 156 -15.25 1.50 4.91
CA ALA A 156 -15.47 2.90 5.29
C ALA A 156 -15.27 3.88 4.14
N LEU A 157 -14.49 3.52 3.12
CA LEU A 157 -14.08 4.37 2.01
C LEU A 157 -14.36 3.70 0.67
N THR A 158 -14.61 4.51 -0.35
CA THR A 158 -14.70 4.08 -1.74
C THR A 158 -13.32 3.78 -2.32
N LYS A 159 -13.25 3.03 -3.41
CA LYS A 159 -12.00 2.74 -4.13
C LYS A 159 -11.28 4.01 -4.60
N GLN A 160 -12.04 5.01 -5.02
CA GLN A 160 -11.48 6.30 -5.43
C GLN A 160 -10.83 7.04 -4.26
N GLU A 161 -11.50 7.08 -3.11
CA GLU A 161 -10.92 7.68 -1.89
C GLU A 161 -9.66 6.95 -1.44
N ILE A 162 -9.64 5.61 -1.47
CA ILE A 162 -8.48 4.80 -1.11
C ILE A 162 -7.31 5.08 -2.07
N LEU A 163 -7.57 5.14 -3.38
CA LEU A 163 -6.55 5.43 -4.38
C LEU A 163 -6.01 6.85 -4.23
N SER A 164 -6.87 7.85 -3.96
CA SER A 164 -6.47 9.23 -3.66
C SER A 164 -5.55 9.29 -2.44
N LEU A 165 -5.89 8.61 -1.35
CA LEU A 165 -5.04 8.51 -0.16
C LEU A 165 -3.68 7.88 -0.49
N TYR A 166 -3.66 6.82 -1.30
CA TYR A 166 -2.42 6.17 -1.75
C TYR A 166 -1.54 7.12 -2.54
N VAL A 167 -2.12 7.75 -3.58
CA VAL A 167 -1.42 8.66 -4.50
C VAL A 167 -0.78 9.83 -3.76
N ASN A 168 -1.40 10.33 -2.71
CA ASN A 168 -0.92 11.47 -1.93
C ASN A 168 0.01 11.10 -0.77
N LYS A 169 0.01 9.83 -0.29
CA LYS A 169 0.76 9.42 0.90
C LYS A 169 2.07 8.72 0.63
N ILE A 170 2.14 7.93 -0.44
CA ILE A 170 3.26 7.02 -0.69
C ILE A 170 4.59 7.77 -0.79
N PHE A 171 5.65 7.20 -0.18
CA PHE A 171 7.00 7.72 -0.30
C PHE A 171 7.64 7.21 -1.61
N LEU A 172 8.17 8.13 -2.39
CA LEU A 172 8.72 7.88 -3.73
C LEU A 172 10.20 8.27 -3.88
N GLY A 173 10.93 8.33 -2.76
CA GLY A 173 12.34 8.70 -2.75
C GLY A 173 12.55 10.22 -2.71
N ASN A 174 13.78 10.65 -2.53
CA ASN A 174 14.24 12.05 -2.52
C ASN A 174 13.29 13.03 -1.78
N ARG A 175 12.77 12.61 -0.63
CA ARG A 175 11.80 13.34 0.22
C ARG A 175 10.43 13.57 -0.43
N ALA A 176 10.17 13.01 -1.63
CA ALA A 176 8.89 13.11 -2.30
C ALA A 176 7.86 12.17 -1.66
N TYR A 177 6.75 12.73 -1.24
CA TYR A 177 5.59 12.01 -0.73
C TYR A 177 4.38 12.33 -1.60
N GLY A 178 3.90 11.31 -2.31
CA GLY A 178 2.86 11.40 -3.33
C GLY A 178 3.40 11.61 -4.76
N PHE A 179 2.57 11.18 -5.72
CA PHE A 179 2.96 11.13 -7.13
C PHE A 179 3.16 12.53 -7.74
N ALA A 180 2.32 13.50 -7.37
CA ALA A 180 2.48 14.88 -7.84
C ALA A 180 3.79 15.50 -7.32
N ALA A 181 4.15 15.26 -6.06
CA ALA A 181 5.43 15.72 -5.51
C ALA A 181 6.61 15.03 -6.21
N ALA A 182 6.50 13.73 -6.51
CA ALA A 182 7.53 13.00 -7.25
C ALA A 182 7.72 13.55 -8.68
N SER A 183 6.63 13.87 -9.38
CA SER A 183 6.67 14.50 -10.70
C SER A 183 7.47 15.79 -10.67
N HIS A 184 7.21 16.67 -9.71
CA HIS A 184 7.98 17.90 -9.54
C HIS A 184 9.43 17.66 -9.17
N VAL A 185 9.71 16.69 -8.28
CA VAL A 185 11.07 16.40 -7.80
C VAL A 185 11.95 15.82 -8.91
N TYR A 186 11.41 14.92 -9.74
CA TYR A 186 12.19 14.21 -10.75
C TYR A 186 12.20 14.91 -12.11
N TYR A 187 11.13 15.63 -12.45
CA TYR A 187 10.96 16.21 -13.78
C TYR A 187 10.69 17.71 -13.79
N GLY A 188 10.46 18.34 -12.63
CA GLY A 188 10.13 19.76 -12.53
C GLY A 188 8.79 20.15 -13.17
N LYS A 189 7.90 19.16 -13.38
CA LYS A 189 6.62 19.33 -14.09
C LYS A 189 5.45 18.85 -13.22
N PRO A 190 4.25 19.42 -13.43
CA PRO A 190 3.04 18.88 -12.84
C PRO A 190 2.75 17.48 -13.40
N LEU A 191 1.96 16.69 -12.66
CA LEU A 191 1.65 15.30 -13.01
C LEU A 191 0.95 15.15 -14.36
N SER A 192 0.19 16.16 -14.77
CA SER A 192 -0.53 16.22 -16.07
C SER A 192 0.37 16.43 -17.29
N GLU A 193 1.62 16.88 -17.11
CA GLU A 193 2.53 17.24 -18.21
C GLU A 193 3.67 16.23 -18.41
N ILE A 194 3.76 15.20 -17.60
CA ILE A 194 4.80 14.18 -17.76
C ILE A 194 4.42 13.15 -18.84
N THR A 195 5.42 12.67 -19.54
CA THR A 195 5.26 11.69 -20.62
C THR A 195 4.93 10.29 -20.07
N LEU A 196 4.42 9.39 -20.93
CA LEU A 196 4.13 8.00 -20.56
C LEU A 196 5.36 7.30 -19.95
N ALA A 197 6.55 7.49 -20.50
CA ALA A 197 7.78 6.91 -19.94
C ALA A 197 8.09 7.44 -18.54
N GLN A 198 7.86 8.73 -18.31
CA GLN A 198 8.00 9.35 -16.99
C GLN A 198 6.95 8.86 -16.00
N ILE A 199 5.70 8.69 -16.45
CA ILE A 199 4.62 8.08 -15.67
C ILE A 199 5.02 6.67 -15.22
N ALA A 200 5.47 5.82 -16.16
CA ALA A 200 5.88 4.45 -15.86
C ALA A 200 7.03 4.38 -14.84
N MET A 201 8.03 5.29 -14.99
CA MET A 201 9.13 5.37 -14.03
C MET A 201 8.62 5.73 -12.63
N VAL A 202 7.78 6.76 -12.51
CA VAL A 202 7.25 7.20 -11.20
C VAL A 202 6.35 6.13 -10.59
N ALA A 203 5.54 5.42 -11.41
CA ALA A 203 4.69 4.32 -10.97
C ALA A 203 5.51 3.11 -10.46
N GLY A 204 6.73 2.91 -10.93
CA GLY A 204 7.64 1.86 -10.47
C GLY A 204 8.38 2.16 -9.17
N LEU A 205 8.42 3.43 -8.72
CA LEU A 205 9.18 3.84 -7.53
C LEU A 205 8.72 3.20 -6.21
N PRO A 206 7.42 2.96 -5.95
CA PRO A 206 6.98 2.40 -4.67
C PRO A 206 7.67 1.10 -4.27
N LYS A 207 8.05 0.29 -5.26
CA LYS A 207 8.73 -1.00 -5.05
C LYS A 207 10.08 -0.84 -4.35
N ALA A 208 10.87 0.17 -4.73
CA ALA A 208 12.19 0.43 -4.16
C ALA A 208 12.57 1.92 -4.30
N PRO A 209 11.91 2.84 -3.57
CA PRO A 209 11.99 4.28 -3.81
C PRO A 209 13.40 4.88 -3.62
N SER A 210 14.24 4.24 -2.83
CA SER A 210 15.63 4.68 -2.65
C SER A 210 16.57 4.12 -3.72
N SER A 211 16.25 2.93 -4.28
CA SER A 211 17.12 2.25 -5.25
C SER A 211 16.71 2.54 -6.70
N TYR A 212 15.42 2.72 -6.97
CA TYR A 212 14.90 3.01 -8.31
C TYR A 212 14.85 4.51 -8.62
N ASN A 213 15.31 5.31 -7.68
CA ASN A 213 15.39 6.76 -7.80
C ASN A 213 16.44 7.14 -8.87
N PRO A 214 16.04 7.80 -9.99
CA PRO A 214 16.94 8.15 -11.07
C PRO A 214 17.99 9.21 -10.70
N LEU A 215 17.83 9.93 -9.58
CA LEU A 215 18.82 10.87 -9.07
C LEU A 215 19.91 10.16 -8.24
N ALA A 216 19.60 8.98 -7.70
CA ALA A 216 20.56 8.19 -6.93
C ALA A 216 21.23 7.11 -7.81
N ASN A 217 20.50 6.54 -8.76
CA ASN A 217 20.95 5.49 -9.69
C ASN A 217 20.40 5.82 -11.09
N PRO A 218 21.10 6.68 -11.86
CA PRO A 218 20.70 7.09 -13.22
C PRO A 218 20.77 5.94 -14.23
#